data_7df923cb0bc2fef25c8773123b8e2721
#
_entry.id   7df923cb0bc2fef25c8773123b8e2721
#
_cell.length_a   1.000
_cell.length_b   1.000
_cell.length_c   1.000
_cell.angle_alpha   90.00
_cell.angle_beta   90.00
_cell.angle_gamma   90.00
#
_symmetry.space_group_name_H-M   'P 1'
#
loop_
_entity.id
_entity.type
_entity.pdbx_description
1 polymer ?
#
loop_
_entity_poly.entity_id
_entity_poly.type
_entity_poly.pdbx_seq_one_letter_code
_entity_poly.pdbx_strand_id
1 'polypeptide(L)'
;MKKNINFLDLGLQPLANNYIKKNQLINKEKKYKLKIGVNFKTKLVSINKPISSKIMFNNRYPYRSSKSKTMIESFKNLSVLVNKKFKPNKILEIGSNDGSFIKNFSKKKVIGIEPCSNVEKITKKMGFNTYPKYWNYKTAKQLLKKNGKVNLIYSANTISHIKNLDEVFKSINIVLDDHGVFIIEDPSLLECLKKNTYDQFYNEHIYVFSLVGIESILNKYNFEVFHIENLKIHGGSNRYFIKKKQNKRKINLSVKIQRKKEIKYGITKLSTYRKFARRVKSSRKKLKNIFIKINSKNKKIIGYGATAKSTTILNYCKINNNLISYFVDTTKDKQNKYTPGTKIPIFKYSGLIEKNVDFIFLGAWNFKEEIFEKEKKFIKRGGKFIIHTPVPKII
;
A
#
# COMPACT_ATOMS: atom_id res chain seq x y z
N MET A 1 26.86 1.95 8.25
CA MET A 1 25.47 1.60 8.68
C MET A 1 25.40 0.13 9.03
N LYS A 2 24.87 -0.27 10.21
CA LYS A 2 24.67 -1.69 10.51
C LYS A 2 23.70 -2.30 9.50
N LYS A 3 24.07 -3.45 8.94
CA LYS A 3 23.37 -4.15 7.87
C LYS A 3 21.97 -4.61 8.32
N ASN A 4 20.95 -4.55 7.45
CA ASN A 4 19.65 -5.15 7.72
C ASN A 4 19.79 -6.66 7.91
N ILE A 5 19.16 -7.20 8.94
CA ILE A 5 19.07 -8.64 9.15
C ILE A 5 17.88 -9.17 8.35
N ASN A 6 18.16 -10.03 7.36
CA ASN A 6 17.12 -10.65 6.55
C ASN A 6 16.30 -11.63 7.37
N PHE A 7 14.98 -11.55 7.28
CA PHE A 7 14.08 -12.50 7.92
C PHE A 7 13.12 -13.18 6.94
N LEU A 8 12.83 -12.57 5.78
CA LEU A 8 11.91 -13.11 4.79
C LEU A 8 12.49 -12.98 3.38
N ASP A 9 12.39 -14.07 2.59
CA ASP A 9 12.73 -14.09 1.17
C ASP A 9 11.49 -14.57 0.39
N LEU A 10 10.92 -13.67 -0.41
CA LEU A 10 9.76 -13.95 -1.27
C LEU A 10 10.18 -14.35 -2.71
N GLY A 11 11.48 -14.58 -2.92
CA GLY A 11 12.04 -15.03 -4.18
C GLY A 11 12.11 -13.93 -5.24
N LEU A 12 12.09 -14.35 -6.50
CA LEU A 12 12.06 -13.46 -7.66
C LEU A 12 10.63 -13.03 -7.95
N GLN A 13 10.38 -11.72 -7.91
CA GLN A 13 9.06 -11.12 -8.12
C GLN A 13 9.09 -10.17 -9.32
N PRO A 14 8.05 -10.17 -10.17
CA PRO A 14 7.88 -9.14 -11.19
C PRO A 14 7.54 -7.79 -10.53
N LEU A 15 7.49 -6.71 -11.29
CA LEU A 15 6.87 -5.47 -10.84
C LEU A 15 5.37 -5.70 -10.64
N ALA A 16 4.88 -5.47 -9.43
CA ALA A 16 3.55 -5.92 -9.00
C ALA A 16 2.38 -5.30 -9.79
N ASN A 17 2.57 -4.10 -10.33
CA ASN A 17 1.59 -3.36 -11.13
C ASN A 17 1.91 -3.30 -12.62
N ASN A 18 2.88 -4.08 -13.12
CA ASN A 18 3.25 -4.11 -14.53
C ASN A 18 2.43 -5.15 -15.31
N TYR A 19 1.13 -4.90 -15.50
CA TYR A 19 0.23 -5.80 -16.23
C TYR A 19 0.64 -5.94 -17.69
N ILE A 20 0.70 -7.19 -18.19
CA ILE A 20 1.26 -7.59 -19.47
C ILE A 20 0.19 -7.49 -20.55
N LYS A 21 0.48 -6.89 -21.71
CA LYS A 21 -0.41 -6.89 -22.87
C LYS A 21 -0.28 -8.23 -23.62
N LYS A 22 -1.29 -8.62 -24.44
CA LYS A 22 -1.31 -9.87 -25.19
C LYS A 22 -0.05 -10.06 -26.08
N ASN A 23 0.36 -9.02 -26.79
CA ASN A 23 1.57 -9.03 -27.62
C ASN A 23 2.89 -9.07 -26.86
N GLN A 24 2.88 -8.93 -25.55
CA GLN A 24 4.07 -9.01 -24.67
C GLN A 24 4.20 -10.35 -23.95
N LEU A 25 3.27 -11.29 -24.15
CA LEU A 25 3.28 -12.60 -23.47
C LEU A 25 4.49 -13.46 -23.83
N ILE A 26 5.01 -13.31 -25.03
CA ILE A 26 6.21 -14.02 -25.52
C ILE A 26 7.49 -13.48 -24.89
N ASN A 27 7.47 -12.23 -24.40
CA ASN A 27 8.65 -11.59 -23.86
C ASN A 27 9.01 -12.13 -22.46
N LYS A 28 10.32 -12.21 -22.20
CA LYS A 28 10.83 -12.54 -20.87
C LYS A 28 10.60 -11.38 -19.92
N GLU A 29 9.81 -11.61 -18.89
CA GLU A 29 9.50 -10.60 -17.87
C GLU A 29 10.67 -10.42 -16.90
N LYS A 30 11.09 -9.18 -16.65
CA LYS A 30 12.13 -8.87 -15.68
C LYS A 30 11.61 -9.09 -14.27
N LYS A 31 12.34 -9.89 -13.49
CA LYS A 31 12.03 -10.20 -12.08
C LYS A 31 13.14 -9.70 -11.17
N TYR A 32 12.77 -9.34 -9.96
CA TYR A 32 13.66 -8.76 -8.96
C TYR A 32 13.58 -9.55 -7.66
N LYS A 33 14.73 -9.73 -7.01
CA LYS A 33 14.80 -10.46 -5.75
C LYS A 33 14.14 -9.65 -4.62
N LEU A 34 13.13 -10.22 -4.00
CA LEU A 34 12.36 -9.56 -2.93
C LEU A 34 12.74 -10.15 -1.57
N LYS A 35 13.74 -9.55 -0.93
CA LYS A 35 14.20 -9.89 0.42
C LYS A 35 13.88 -8.76 1.38
N ILE A 36 13.30 -9.10 2.52
CA ILE A 36 12.89 -8.18 3.56
C ILE A 36 13.80 -8.36 4.79
N GLY A 37 14.26 -7.27 5.34
CA GLY A 37 15.10 -7.22 6.52
C GLY A 37 14.61 -6.20 7.54
N VAL A 38 15.12 -6.34 8.76
CA VAL A 38 14.92 -5.39 9.85
C VAL A 38 16.27 -4.80 10.27
N ASN A 39 16.31 -3.51 10.49
CA ASN A 39 17.44 -2.81 11.08
C ASN A 39 17.15 -2.52 12.55
N PHE A 40 17.82 -3.20 13.47
CA PHE A 40 17.56 -3.03 14.91
C PHE A 40 18.03 -1.70 15.49
N LYS A 41 18.93 -0.96 14.83
CA LYS A 41 19.32 0.40 15.25
C LYS A 41 18.17 1.39 14.95
N THR A 42 17.62 1.34 13.74
CA THR A 42 16.53 2.23 13.30
C THR A 42 15.14 1.62 13.49
N LYS A 43 15.03 0.34 13.81
CA LYS A 43 13.78 -0.43 13.95
C LYS A 43 12.91 -0.41 12.69
N LEU A 44 13.47 -0.02 11.54
CA LEU A 44 12.82 -0.01 10.26
C LEU A 44 12.85 -1.41 9.62
N VAL A 45 11.70 -1.79 9.07
CA VAL A 45 11.56 -2.97 8.21
C VAL A 45 11.53 -2.50 6.76
N SER A 46 12.38 -3.09 5.92
CA SER A 46 12.52 -2.64 4.53
C SER A 46 12.94 -3.76 3.57
N ILE A 47 12.71 -3.51 2.28
CA ILE A 47 13.31 -4.27 1.20
C ILE A 47 14.81 -3.96 1.15
N ASN A 48 15.65 -5.00 1.03
CA ASN A 48 17.12 -4.82 1.08
C ASN A 48 17.72 -4.16 -0.16
N LYS A 49 17.19 -4.48 -1.34
CA LYS A 49 17.63 -3.90 -2.61
C LYS A 49 16.41 -3.35 -3.35
N PRO A 50 15.93 -2.16 -2.96
CA PRO A 50 14.76 -1.56 -3.58
C PRO A 50 15.06 -1.14 -5.02
N ILE A 51 14.06 -1.29 -5.88
CA ILE A 51 14.10 -0.89 -7.28
C ILE A 51 13.97 0.64 -7.35
N SER A 52 14.53 1.23 -8.40
CA SER A 52 14.36 2.68 -8.64
C SER A 52 12.89 3.04 -8.80
N SER A 53 12.44 4.09 -8.09
CA SER A 53 11.07 4.61 -8.20
C SER A 53 10.71 5.03 -9.62
N LYS A 54 11.67 5.48 -10.44
CA LYS A 54 11.45 5.83 -11.86
C LYS A 54 10.99 4.63 -12.71
N ILE A 55 11.38 3.41 -12.35
CA ILE A 55 10.94 2.19 -13.03
C ILE A 55 9.51 1.84 -12.63
N MET A 56 9.13 2.05 -11.37
CA MET A 56 7.83 1.67 -10.82
C MET A 56 6.76 2.73 -11.06
N PHE A 57 7.09 3.99 -10.78
CA PHE A 57 6.16 5.12 -10.86
C PHE A 57 6.42 5.94 -12.13
N ASN A 58 5.80 5.54 -13.23
CA ASN A 58 5.95 6.15 -14.54
C ASN A 58 4.58 6.52 -15.16
N ASN A 59 4.59 6.97 -16.42
CA ASN A 59 3.38 7.39 -17.14
C ASN A 59 2.38 6.28 -17.49
N ARG A 60 2.61 5.03 -17.04
CA ARG A 60 1.73 3.87 -17.22
C ARG A 60 1.23 3.29 -15.91
N TYR A 61 1.41 4.01 -14.81
CA TYR A 61 0.99 3.55 -13.48
C TYR A 61 -0.52 3.36 -13.40
N PRO A 62 -1.02 2.14 -13.08
CA PRO A 62 -2.44 1.82 -13.22
C PRO A 62 -3.29 2.12 -11.99
N TYR A 63 -2.68 2.36 -10.82
CA TYR A 63 -3.43 2.54 -9.57
C TYR A 63 -4.15 3.89 -9.52
N ARG A 64 -5.42 3.85 -9.08
CA ARG A 64 -6.29 5.02 -8.88
C ARG A 64 -7.03 4.87 -7.56
N SER A 65 -6.83 5.83 -6.65
CA SER A 65 -7.46 5.83 -5.31
C SER A 65 -8.98 5.95 -5.40
N SER A 66 -9.49 6.67 -6.40
CA SER A 66 -10.93 6.87 -6.62
C SER A 66 -11.71 5.61 -7.02
N LYS A 67 -11.03 4.51 -7.31
CA LYS A 67 -11.70 3.23 -7.64
C LYS A 67 -12.17 2.44 -6.42
N SER A 68 -11.83 2.88 -5.21
CA SER A 68 -12.28 2.27 -3.97
C SER A 68 -13.20 3.22 -3.20
N LYS A 69 -14.47 2.81 -2.99
CA LYS A 69 -15.42 3.56 -2.16
C LYS A 69 -14.89 3.77 -0.75
N THR A 70 -14.33 2.72 -0.15
CA THR A 70 -13.71 2.77 1.18
C THR A 70 -12.61 3.83 1.27
N MET A 71 -11.76 3.95 0.23
CA MET A 71 -10.70 4.98 0.21
C MET A 71 -11.27 6.38 0.05
N ILE A 72 -12.26 6.58 -0.82
CA ILE A 72 -12.94 7.88 -0.99
C ILE A 72 -13.52 8.34 0.33
N GLU A 73 -14.22 7.45 1.05
CA GLU A 73 -14.84 7.76 2.34
C GLU A 73 -13.78 8.07 3.40
N SER A 74 -12.71 7.29 3.48
CA SER A 74 -11.59 7.53 4.40
C SER A 74 -10.96 8.92 4.17
N PHE A 75 -10.74 9.33 2.93
CA PHE A 75 -10.20 10.65 2.59
C PHE A 75 -11.18 11.78 2.93
N LYS A 76 -12.48 11.58 2.66
CA LYS A 76 -13.53 12.54 3.04
C LYS A 76 -13.57 12.73 4.55
N ASN A 77 -13.58 11.64 5.32
CA ASN A 77 -13.61 11.70 6.79
C ASN A 77 -12.35 12.38 7.34
N LEU A 78 -11.18 12.09 6.78
CA LEU A 78 -9.94 12.78 7.14
C LEU A 78 -10.02 14.29 6.83
N SER A 79 -10.56 14.68 5.68
CA SER A 79 -10.65 16.09 5.29
C SER A 79 -11.56 16.88 6.24
N VAL A 80 -12.67 16.28 6.70
CA VAL A 80 -13.56 16.87 7.73
C VAL A 80 -12.81 17.05 9.04
N LEU A 81 -12.11 16.00 9.51
CA LEU A 81 -11.33 16.04 10.74
C LEU A 81 -10.23 17.12 10.67
N VAL A 82 -9.50 17.20 9.56
CA VAL A 82 -8.42 18.16 9.33
C VAL A 82 -8.95 19.59 9.33
N ASN A 83 -10.05 19.86 8.63
CA ASN A 83 -10.67 21.18 8.61
C ASN A 83 -11.17 21.60 9.99
N LYS A 84 -11.79 20.67 10.76
CA LYS A 84 -12.28 20.96 12.11
C LYS A 84 -11.15 21.23 13.09
N LYS A 85 -10.10 20.39 13.11
CA LYS A 85 -9.03 20.42 14.12
C LYS A 85 -7.88 21.37 13.81
N PHE A 86 -7.50 21.52 12.55
CA PHE A 86 -6.28 22.23 12.17
C PHE A 86 -6.54 23.48 11.33
N LYS A 87 -7.70 23.60 10.68
CA LYS A 87 -8.11 24.76 9.83
C LYS A 87 -7.00 25.22 8.88
N PRO A 88 -6.40 24.32 8.05
CA PRO A 88 -5.24 24.67 7.27
C PRO A 88 -5.57 25.68 6.17
N ASN A 89 -4.70 26.69 6.00
CA ASN A 89 -4.81 27.66 4.91
C ASN A 89 -4.11 27.16 3.65
N LYS A 90 -3.07 26.34 3.79
CA LYS A 90 -2.29 25.80 2.69
C LYS A 90 -1.94 24.32 2.96
N ILE A 91 -2.29 23.46 2.01
CA ILE A 91 -2.19 22.01 2.11
C ILE A 91 -1.29 21.48 1.00
N LEU A 92 -0.35 20.61 1.34
CA LEU A 92 0.46 19.86 0.38
C LEU A 92 0.13 18.37 0.50
N GLU A 93 -0.27 17.74 -0.61
CA GLU A 93 -0.35 16.27 -0.69
C GLU A 93 0.84 15.70 -1.47
N ILE A 94 1.60 14.81 -0.83
CA ILE A 94 2.71 14.08 -1.45
C ILE A 94 2.20 12.71 -1.88
N GLY A 95 2.21 12.44 -3.20
CA GLY A 95 1.58 11.28 -3.81
C GLY A 95 0.07 11.49 -3.96
N SER A 96 -0.32 12.63 -4.54
CA SER A 96 -1.74 13.03 -4.63
C SER A 96 -2.59 12.12 -5.51
N ASN A 97 -1.98 11.20 -6.23
CA ASN A 97 -2.65 10.26 -7.12
C ASN A 97 -3.70 10.98 -8.01
N ASP A 98 -4.90 10.45 -8.13
CA ASP A 98 -6.00 11.02 -8.91
C ASP A 98 -6.83 12.09 -8.15
N GLY A 99 -6.29 12.63 -7.07
CA GLY A 99 -6.87 13.75 -6.32
C GLY A 99 -7.96 13.38 -5.33
N SER A 100 -8.06 12.12 -4.95
CA SER A 100 -9.14 11.63 -4.07
C SER A 100 -9.18 12.31 -2.70
N PHE A 101 -8.05 12.80 -2.18
CA PHE A 101 -7.99 13.60 -0.95
C PHE A 101 -8.14 15.10 -1.25
N ILE A 102 -7.32 15.67 -2.15
CA ILE A 102 -7.31 17.12 -2.39
C ILE A 102 -8.64 17.68 -2.88
N LYS A 103 -9.47 16.90 -3.57
CA LYS A 103 -10.80 17.32 -4.06
C LYS A 103 -11.78 17.73 -2.95
N ASN A 104 -11.49 17.38 -1.70
CA ASN A 104 -12.33 17.73 -0.55
C ASN A 104 -12.00 19.13 0.02
N PHE A 105 -11.10 19.88 -0.63
CA PHE A 105 -10.70 21.23 -0.23
C PHE A 105 -10.83 22.21 -1.38
N SER A 106 -10.85 23.51 -1.07
CA SER A 106 -10.78 24.56 -2.06
C SER A 106 -9.48 24.45 -2.89
N LYS A 107 -9.57 24.54 -4.22
CA LYS A 107 -8.43 24.43 -5.14
C LYS A 107 -7.31 25.43 -4.84
N LYS A 108 -7.66 26.63 -4.33
CA LYS A 108 -6.70 27.69 -3.97
C LYS A 108 -5.83 27.31 -2.77
N LYS A 109 -6.29 26.37 -1.92
CA LYS A 109 -5.58 25.94 -0.70
C LYS A 109 -4.65 24.76 -0.91
N VAL A 110 -4.76 24.00 -2.01
CA VAL A 110 -4.08 22.72 -2.16
C VAL A 110 -3.01 22.72 -3.25
N ILE A 111 -1.94 22.00 -2.96
CA ILE A 111 -0.84 21.67 -3.85
C ILE A 111 -0.69 20.15 -3.85
N GLY A 112 -0.60 19.54 -5.03
CA GLY A 112 -0.37 18.09 -5.19
C GLY A 112 0.98 17.80 -5.84
N ILE A 113 1.67 16.78 -5.37
CA ILE A 113 2.86 16.20 -6.01
C ILE A 113 2.54 14.74 -6.37
N GLU A 114 2.63 14.43 -7.69
CA GLU A 114 2.37 13.08 -8.21
C GLU A 114 3.34 12.79 -9.36
N PRO A 115 4.29 11.85 -9.20
CA PRO A 115 5.29 11.58 -10.24
C PRO A 115 4.72 10.94 -11.50
N CYS A 116 3.60 10.22 -11.39
CA CYS A 116 2.97 9.52 -12.50
C CYS A 116 2.15 10.49 -13.36
N SER A 117 2.70 10.98 -14.46
CA SER A 117 2.07 12.01 -15.30
C SER A 117 0.70 11.61 -15.86
N ASN A 118 0.45 10.31 -16.12
CA ASN A 118 -0.87 9.83 -16.53
C ASN A 118 -1.93 9.94 -15.42
N VAL A 119 -1.50 10.03 -14.17
CA VAL A 119 -2.37 10.20 -12.99
C VAL A 119 -2.52 11.67 -12.65
N GLU A 120 -1.41 12.41 -12.64
CA GLU A 120 -1.37 13.88 -12.39
C GLU A 120 -2.27 14.65 -13.36
N LYS A 121 -2.29 14.28 -14.65
CA LYS A 121 -3.18 14.88 -15.65
C LYS A 121 -4.65 14.87 -15.25
N ILE A 122 -5.09 13.90 -14.42
CA ILE A 122 -6.48 13.84 -13.93
C ILE A 122 -6.76 15.02 -13.00
N THR A 123 -5.89 15.25 -12.01
CA THR A 123 -6.03 16.34 -11.05
C THR A 123 -5.86 17.70 -11.72
N LYS A 124 -4.95 17.81 -12.68
CA LYS A 124 -4.75 19.03 -13.47
C LYS A 124 -5.99 19.39 -14.30
N LYS A 125 -6.64 18.40 -14.94
CA LYS A 125 -7.92 18.61 -15.66
C LYS A 125 -9.04 19.06 -14.71
N MET A 126 -9.01 18.67 -13.43
CA MET A 126 -9.93 19.15 -12.42
C MET A 126 -9.61 20.58 -11.93
N GLY A 127 -8.54 21.21 -12.42
CA GLY A 127 -8.12 22.57 -12.07
C GLY A 127 -7.33 22.66 -10.76
N PHE A 128 -6.75 21.57 -10.27
CA PHE A 128 -5.88 21.59 -9.10
C PHE A 128 -4.43 21.95 -9.47
N ASN A 129 -3.74 22.63 -8.55
CA ASN A 129 -2.32 22.95 -8.69
C ASN A 129 -1.47 21.70 -8.35
N THR A 130 -1.23 20.85 -9.36
CA THR A 130 -0.47 19.59 -9.21
C THR A 130 0.77 19.58 -10.09
N TYR A 131 1.82 18.91 -9.61
CA TYR A 131 3.11 18.86 -10.28
C TYR A 131 3.53 17.39 -10.52
N PRO A 132 3.90 17.01 -11.76
CA PRO A 132 4.38 15.67 -12.10
C PRO A 132 5.86 15.51 -11.68
N LYS A 133 6.12 15.51 -10.37
CA LYS A 133 7.46 15.46 -9.79
C LYS A 133 7.55 14.43 -8.69
N TYR A 134 8.75 13.84 -8.51
CA TYR A 134 9.08 13.07 -7.32
C TYR A 134 9.31 13.99 -6.13
N TRP A 135 8.90 13.57 -4.95
CA TRP A 135 9.21 14.26 -3.71
C TRP A 135 10.69 14.11 -3.37
N ASN A 136 11.43 15.19 -3.33
CA ASN A 136 12.84 15.28 -2.97
C ASN A 136 13.18 16.71 -2.55
N TYR A 137 14.42 16.94 -2.12
CA TYR A 137 14.85 18.23 -1.60
C TYR A 137 14.79 19.35 -2.66
N LYS A 138 15.11 19.07 -3.93
CA LYS A 138 15.01 20.03 -5.04
C LYS A 138 13.55 20.46 -5.25
N THR A 139 12.63 19.51 -5.28
CA THR A 139 11.19 19.79 -5.42
C THR A 139 10.67 20.60 -4.24
N ALA A 140 11.08 20.26 -3.01
CA ALA A 140 10.70 20.98 -1.81
C ALA A 140 11.18 22.45 -1.83
N LYS A 141 12.43 22.71 -2.21
CA LYS A 141 12.95 24.10 -2.37
C LYS A 141 12.16 24.90 -3.41
N GLN A 142 11.84 24.30 -4.56
CA GLN A 142 11.05 24.96 -5.59
C GLN A 142 9.65 25.32 -5.10
N LEU A 143 8.99 24.40 -4.36
CA LEU A 143 7.69 24.66 -3.76
C LEU A 143 7.74 25.75 -2.70
N LEU A 144 8.75 25.71 -1.83
CA LEU A 144 8.94 26.72 -0.80
C LEU A 144 9.11 28.12 -1.41
N LYS A 145 9.97 28.25 -2.45
CA LYS A 145 10.18 29.53 -3.15
C LYS A 145 8.88 30.04 -3.78
N LYS A 146 8.08 29.17 -4.41
CA LYS A 146 6.87 29.56 -5.14
C LYS A 146 5.66 29.80 -4.24
N ASN A 147 5.51 28.98 -3.21
CA ASN A 147 4.27 28.89 -2.42
C ASN A 147 4.45 29.26 -0.95
N GLY A 148 5.70 29.42 -0.44
CA GLY A 148 5.97 29.56 0.98
C GLY A 148 5.73 28.27 1.76
N LYS A 149 5.78 28.34 3.10
CA LYS A 149 5.49 27.21 4.00
C LYS A 149 4.01 26.81 3.93
N VAL A 150 3.72 25.54 4.25
CA VAL A 150 2.37 24.96 4.30
C VAL A 150 2.01 24.57 5.74
N ASN A 151 0.72 24.66 6.09
CA ASN A 151 0.25 24.35 7.44
C ASN A 151 -0.08 22.87 7.59
N LEU A 152 -0.38 22.20 6.48
CA LEU A 152 -0.66 20.75 6.47
C LEU A 152 0.11 20.08 5.33
N ILE A 153 0.78 18.99 5.66
CA ILE A 153 1.27 18.01 4.68
C ILE A 153 0.54 16.70 4.91
N TYR A 154 0.05 16.09 3.84
CA TYR A 154 -0.55 14.76 3.87
C TYR A 154 0.15 13.83 2.88
N SER A 155 0.28 12.56 3.27
CA SER A 155 0.80 11.52 2.40
C SER A 155 0.23 10.16 2.77
N ALA A 156 -0.47 9.52 1.83
CA ALA A 156 -1.01 8.18 2.01
C ALA A 156 -0.31 7.19 1.07
N ASN A 157 0.19 6.08 1.64
CA ASN A 157 0.81 4.98 0.90
C ASN A 157 1.89 5.46 -0.11
N THR A 158 2.67 6.48 0.28
CA THR A 158 3.68 7.10 -0.59
C THR A 158 5.04 7.22 0.09
N ILE A 159 5.11 7.63 1.36
CA ILE A 159 6.39 7.77 2.07
C ILE A 159 7.11 6.42 2.17
N SER A 160 6.36 5.34 2.36
CA SER A 160 6.89 3.97 2.35
C SER A 160 7.50 3.54 1.02
N HIS A 161 7.21 4.26 -0.08
CA HIS A 161 7.73 3.99 -1.42
C HIS A 161 9.04 4.74 -1.74
N ILE A 162 9.45 5.68 -0.90
CA ILE A 162 10.63 6.52 -1.15
C ILE A 162 11.84 5.95 -0.44
N LYS A 163 12.88 5.59 -1.21
CA LYS A 163 14.08 4.93 -0.69
C LYS A 163 14.84 5.79 0.33
N ASN A 164 15.01 7.07 0.04
CA ASN A 164 15.79 8.00 0.86
C ASN A 164 14.90 8.75 1.86
N LEU A 165 14.59 8.11 3.00
CA LEU A 165 13.78 8.75 4.05
C LEU A 165 14.47 9.98 4.68
N ASP A 166 15.81 9.99 4.74
CA ASP A 166 16.55 11.15 5.26
C ASP A 166 16.27 12.40 4.39
N GLU A 167 16.30 12.25 3.06
CA GLU A 167 15.92 13.33 2.14
C GLU A 167 14.45 13.73 2.28
N VAL A 168 13.55 12.74 2.44
CA VAL A 168 12.11 13.01 2.63
C VAL A 168 11.87 13.93 3.81
N PHE A 169 12.40 13.58 4.99
CA PHE A 169 12.13 14.34 6.20
C PHE A 169 12.86 15.68 6.24
N LYS A 170 14.06 15.79 5.66
CA LYS A 170 14.71 17.08 5.41
C LYS A 170 13.83 18.00 4.55
N SER A 171 13.26 17.44 3.48
CA SER A 171 12.39 18.17 2.55
C SER A 171 11.10 18.64 3.22
N ILE A 172 10.49 17.80 4.06
CA ILE A 172 9.30 18.15 4.84
C ILE A 172 9.62 19.25 5.85
N ASN A 173 10.78 19.17 6.51
CA ASN A 173 11.16 20.15 7.54
C ASN A 173 11.26 21.59 7.01
N ILE A 174 11.73 21.79 5.78
CA ILE A 174 11.84 23.13 5.18
C ILE A 174 10.49 23.68 4.71
N VAL A 175 9.55 22.81 4.29
CA VAL A 175 8.26 23.22 3.70
C VAL A 175 7.17 23.33 4.76
N LEU A 176 7.21 22.52 5.82
CA LEU A 176 6.20 22.55 6.87
C LEU A 176 6.39 23.77 7.77
N ASP A 177 5.30 24.49 8.01
CA ASP A 177 5.25 25.55 9.00
C ASP A 177 5.57 25.03 10.42
N ASP A 178 6.07 25.88 11.31
CA ASP A 178 6.47 25.47 12.66
C ASP A 178 5.27 25.04 13.50
N HIS A 179 4.09 25.59 13.24
CA HIS A 179 2.82 25.18 13.84
C HIS A 179 2.06 24.18 12.98
N GLY A 180 2.62 23.77 11.84
CA GLY A 180 2.03 22.87 10.89
C GLY A 180 1.91 21.44 11.39
N VAL A 181 1.11 20.64 10.67
CA VAL A 181 0.91 19.21 10.92
C VAL A 181 1.28 18.41 9.68
N PHE A 182 2.04 17.34 9.87
CA PHE A 182 2.33 16.35 8.84
C PHE A 182 1.61 15.05 9.16
N ILE A 183 0.83 14.52 8.22
CA ILE A 183 0.07 13.28 8.39
C ILE A 183 0.58 12.25 7.40
N ILE A 184 1.03 11.11 7.91
CA ILE A 184 1.40 9.92 7.13
C ILE A 184 0.35 8.84 7.38
N GLU A 185 -0.09 8.18 6.30
CA GLU A 185 -0.95 7.01 6.37
C GLU A 185 -0.34 5.87 5.56
N ASP A 186 0.04 4.78 6.24
CA ASP A 186 0.68 3.62 5.63
C ASP A 186 0.26 2.32 6.33
N PRO A 187 0.38 1.15 5.65
CA PRO A 187 0.12 -0.16 6.27
C PRO A 187 0.94 -0.36 7.54
N SER A 188 0.28 -0.87 8.57
CA SER A 188 0.88 -1.11 9.88
C SER A 188 1.71 -2.39 9.89
N LEU A 189 3.00 -2.29 10.25
CA LEU A 189 3.85 -3.46 10.44
C LEU A 189 3.29 -4.41 11.51
N LEU A 190 2.77 -3.88 12.61
CA LEU A 190 2.17 -4.69 13.67
C LEU A 190 1.01 -5.54 13.14
N GLU A 191 0.09 -4.93 12.38
CA GLU A 191 -1.04 -5.63 11.79
C GLU A 191 -0.59 -6.63 10.70
N CYS A 192 0.40 -6.26 9.90
CA CYS A 192 1.02 -7.16 8.92
C CYS A 192 1.57 -8.43 9.59
N LEU A 193 2.33 -8.26 10.66
CA LEU A 193 2.90 -9.39 11.40
C LEU A 193 1.81 -10.23 12.08
N LYS A 194 0.79 -9.61 12.70
CA LYS A 194 -0.32 -10.30 13.36
C LYS A 194 -1.17 -11.12 12.39
N LYS A 195 -1.60 -10.49 11.31
CA LYS A 195 -2.53 -11.06 10.32
C LYS A 195 -1.83 -11.86 9.23
N ASN A 196 -0.51 -12.00 9.28
CA ASN A 196 0.28 -12.72 8.29
C ASN A 196 0.10 -12.20 6.86
N THR A 197 -0.06 -10.89 6.70
CA THR A 197 -0.28 -10.24 5.39
C THR A 197 1.06 -9.96 4.69
N TYR A 198 1.79 -11.01 4.36
CA TYR A 198 3.11 -10.92 3.71
C TYR A 198 3.05 -10.34 2.30
N ASP A 199 1.90 -10.25 1.71
CA ASP A 199 1.58 -9.57 0.45
C ASP A 199 1.65 -8.03 0.55
N GLN A 200 1.78 -7.48 1.75
CA GLN A 200 2.17 -6.08 1.93
C GLN A 200 3.63 -5.81 1.49
N PHE A 201 4.47 -6.84 1.44
CA PHE A 201 5.83 -6.72 0.95
C PHE A 201 5.86 -6.98 -0.56
N TYR A 202 5.89 -5.93 -1.34
CA TYR A 202 6.11 -5.94 -2.79
C TYR A 202 7.01 -4.76 -3.19
N ASN A 203 7.52 -4.78 -4.40
CA ASN A 203 8.62 -3.90 -4.81
C ASN A 203 8.37 -2.40 -4.56
N GLU A 204 7.11 -1.95 -4.56
CA GLU A 204 6.76 -0.55 -4.30
C GLU A 204 6.82 -0.19 -2.81
N HIS A 205 6.48 -1.13 -1.91
CA HIS A 205 6.53 -0.93 -0.46
C HIS A 205 7.96 -1.16 0.06
N ILE A 206 8.84 -0.18 -0.17
CA ILE A 206 10.24 -0.25 0.29
C ILE A 206 10.30 -0.41 1.81
N TYR A 207 9.40 0.26 2.52
CA TYR A 207 9.23 0.18 3.97
C TYR A 207 7.83 -0.29 4.35
N VAL A 208 7.73 -0.96 5.50
CA VAL A 208 6.47 -1.14 6.22
C VAL A 208 6.68 -0.61 7.63
N PHE A 209 5.95 0.44 7.97
CA PHE A 209 6.23 1.20 9.20
C PHE A 209 5.57 0.62 10.45
N SER A 210 6.29 0.70 11.55
CA SER A 210 5.77 0.70 12.91
C SER A 210 5.95 2.07 13.54
N LEU A 211 5.25 2.37 14.62
CA LEU A 211 5.45 3.62 15.36
C LEU A 211 6.90 3.73 15.86
N VAL A 212 7.44 2.66 16.47
CA VAL A 212 8.83 2.66 16.97
C VAL A 212 9.86 2.80 15.84
N GLY A 213 9.54 2.35 14.64
CA GLY A 213 10.40 2.49 13.46
C GLY A 213 10.37 3.91 12.89
N ILE A 214 9.18 4.49 12.71
CA ILE A 214 9.06 5.84 12.15
C ILE A 214 9.59 6.91 13.11
N GLU A 215 9.37 6.76 14.43
CA GLU A 215 9.92 7.66 15.45
C GLU A 215 11.45 7.70 15.42
N SER A 216 12.11 6.58 15.11
CA SER A 216 13.57 6.52 15.06
C SER A 216 14.19 7.43 14.00
N ILE A 217 13.46 7.68 12.90
CA ILE A 217 13.91 8.60 11.85
C ILE A 217 13.39 10.01 12.06
N LEU A 218 12.16 10.19 12.52
CA LEU A 218 11.57 11.50 12.83
C LEU A 218 12.41 12.30 13.82
N ASN A 219 12.93 11.63 14.86
CA ASN A 219 13.75 12.24 15.88
C ASN A 219 15.03 12.92 15.35
N LYS A 220 15.58 12.44 14.22
CA LYS A 220 16.76 13.05 13.57
C LYS A 220 16.45 14.42 12.95
N TYR A 221 15.18 14.67 12.64
CA TYR A 221 14.72 15.86 11.91
C TYR A 221 13.85 16.77 12.77
N ASN A 222 13.94 16.65 14.08
CA ASN A 222 13.20 17.44 15.05
C ASN A 222 11.68 17.31 14.94
N PHE A 223 11.20 16.13 14.52
CA PHE A 223 9.78 15.76 14.48
C PHE A 223 9.43 14.78 15.60
N GLU A 224 8.16 14.78 15.99
CA GLU A 224 7.57 13.77 16.85
C GLU A 224 6.12 13.46 16.48
N VAL A 225 5.71 12.21 16.73
CA VAL A 225 4.30 11.78 16.58
C VAL A 225 3.52 12.24 17.80
N PHE A 226 2.48 13.06 17.61
CA PHE A 226 1.65 13.54 18.72
C PHE A 226 0.27 12.85 18.81
N HIS A 227 -0.17 12.19 17.73
CA HIS A 227 -1.39 11.40 17.72
C HIS A 227 -1.29 10.27 16.68
N ILE A 228 -1.97 9.16 16.92
CA ILE A 228 -2.04 8.03 16.00
C ILE A 228 -3.45 7.44 15.97
N GLU A 229 -3.92 7.12 14.76
CA GLU A 229 -5.16 6.39 14.52
C GLU A 229 -4.87 5.04 13.86
N ASN A 230 -5.53 3.98 14.35
CA ASN A 230 -5.49 2.68 13.70
C ASN A 230 -6.69 2.56 12.75
N LEU A 231 -6.42 2.29 11.48
CA LEU A 231 -7.43 2.22 10.42
C LEU A 231 -7.62 0.78 9.96
N LYS A 232 -8.85 0.43 9.57
CA LYS A 232 -9.15 -0.91 9.01
C LYS A 232 -8.74 -1.07 7.55
N ILE A 233 -8.46 0.03 6.84
CA ILE A 233 -8.09 0.02 5.42
C ILE A 233 -6.79 -0.76 5.16
N HIS A 234 -6.63 -1.27 3.96
CA HIS A 234 -5.47 -2.07 3.52
C HIS A 234 -5.12 -3.27 4.42
N GLY A 235 -6.09 -3.74 5.25
CA GLY A 235 -5.86 -4.84 6.21
C GLY A 235 -5.34 -4.39 7.56
N GLY A 236 -5.22 -3.10 7.76
CA GLY A 236 -4.77 -2.40 8.96
C GLY A 236 -3.65 -1.41 8.65
N SER A 237 -3.96 -0.12 8.72
CA SER A 237 -3.02 0.98 8.53
C SER A 237 -2.90 1.81 9.79
N ASN A 238 -1.81 2.54 9.92
CA ASN A 238 -1.66 3.58 10.92
C ASN A 238 -1.66 4.95 10.23
N ARG A 239 -2.38 5.89 10.83
CA ARG A 239 -2.33 7.31 10.48
C ARG A 239 -1.58 8.03 11.58
N TYR A 240 -0.37 8.51 11.27
CA TYR A 240 0.51 9.21 12.18
C TYR A 240 0.33 10.71 12.01
N PHE A 241 -0.02 11.42 13.07
CA PHE A 241 -0.05 12.88 13.12
C PHE A 241 1.26 13.37 13.73
N ILE A 242 2.03 14.09 12.94
CA ILE A 242 3.41 14.47 13.22
C ILE A 242 3.49 15.98 13.31
N LYS A 243 4.27 16.48 14.26
CA LYS A 243 4.57 17.89 14.45
C LYS A 243 6.08 18.10 14.59
N LYS A 244 6.55 19.32 14.41
CA LYS A 244 7.89 19.71 14.87
C LYS A 244 7.95 19.72 16.39
N LYS A 245 9.07 19.38 17.02
CA LYS A 245 9.18 19.29 18.49
C LYS A 245 8.89 20.61 19.21
N GLN A 246 9.25 21.76 18.59
CA GLN A 246 8.94 23.09 19.15
C GLN A 246 7.44 23.43 19.13
N ASN A 247 6.63 22.71 18.37
CA ASN A 247 5.18 22.90 18.36
C ASN A 247 4.57 22.43 19.70
N LYS A 248 3.80 23.31 20.36
CA LYS A 248 3.23 23.10 21.71
C LYS A 248 2.12 22.07 21.83
N ARG A 249 1.69 21.38 20.71
CA ARG A 249 0.64 20.35 20.77
C ARG A 249 1.07 19.20 21.71
N LYS A 250 0.17 18.83 22.64
CA LYS A 250 0.42 17.72 23.59
C LYS A 250 0.43 16.36 22.86
N ILE A 251 1.28 15.45 23.34
CA ILE A 251 1.29 14.06 22.86
C ILE A 251 0.09 13.33 23.45
N ASN A 252 -0.75 12.76 22.55
CA ASN A 252 -1.95 12.03 22.94
C ASN A 252 -1.61 10.63 23.50
N LEU A 253 -2.47 10.13 24.39
CA LEU A 253 -2.34 8.79 24.98
C LEU A 253 -2.28 7.68 23.90
N SER A 254 -2.92 7.86 22.73
CA SER A 254 -2.88 6.91 21.61
C SER A 254 -1.47 6.53 21.19
N VAL A 255 -0.51 7.46 21.26
CA VAL A 255 0.90 7.22 20.91
C VAL A 255 1.55 6.30 21.95
N LYS A 256 1.33 6.55 23.24
CA LYS A 256 1.85 5.71 24.34
C LYS A 256 1.27 4.28 24.25
N ILE A 257 -0.03 4.17 24.01
CA ILE A 257 -0.73 2.89 23.85
C ILE A 257 -0.18 2.09 22.66
N GLN A 258 -0.04 2.73 21.49
CA GLN A 258 0.48 2.06 20.29
C GLN A 258 1.92 1.60 20.50
N ARG A 259 2.79 2.43 21.08
CA ARG A 259 4.17 2.06 21.39
C ARG A 259 4.23 0.85 22.32
N LYS A 260 3.42 0.85 23.39
CA LYS A 260 3.33 -0.29 24.34
C LYS A 260 2.86 -1.58 23.62
N LYS A 261 1.84 -1.48 22.73
CA LYS A 261 1.35 -2.61 21.92
C LYS A 261 2.45 -3.19 21.02
N GLU A 262 3.22 -2.34 20.34
CA GLU A 262 4.29 -2.77 19.43
C GLU A 262 5.46 -3.42 20.17
N ILE A 263 5.89 -2.83 21.30
CA ILE A 263 6.96 -3.40 22.16
C ILE A 263 6.53 -4.73 22.77
N LYS A 264 5.30 -4.82 23.31
CA LYS A 264 4.73 -6.05 23.89
C LYS A 264 4.66 -7.17 22.86
N TYR A 265 4.30 -6.86 21.60
CA TYR A 265 4.28 -7.83 20.50
C TYR A 265 5.68 -8.31 20.11
N GLY A 266 6.71 -7.54 20.42
CA GLY A 266 8.11 -7.86 20.15
C GLY A 266 8.62 -7.36 18.80
N ILE A 267 8.14 -6.21 18.31
CA ILE A 267 8.65 -5.60 17.05
C ILE A 267 10.17 -5.32 17.13
N THR A 268 10.71 -5.18 18.32
CA THR A 268 12.15 -4.99 18.57
C THR A 268 12.94 -6.30 18.71
N LYS A 269 12.30 -7.47 18.55
CA LYS A 269 12.92 -8.79 18.75
C LYS A 269 13.04 -9.56 17.44
N LEU A 270 14.22 -10.09 17.10
CA LEU A 270 14.44 -10.90 15.89
C LEU A 270 13.58 -12.16 15.85
N SER A 271 13.31 -12.75 17.03
CA SER A 271 12.46 -13.94 17.15
C SER A 271 11.06 -13.72 16.58
N THR A 272 10.47 -12.54 16.72
CA THR A 272 9.17 -12.17 16.17
C THR A 272 9.17 -12.26 14.64
N TYR A 273 10.18 -11.72 13.99
CA TYR A 273 10.33 -11.78 12.54
C TYR A 273 10.60 -13.19 12.02
N ARG A 274 11.41 -13.98 12.74
CA ARG A 274 11.63 -15.39 12.42
C ARG A 274 10.34 -16.24 12.56
N LYS A 275 9.52 -15.98 13.59
CA LYS A 275 8.20 -16.60 13.76
C LYS A 275 7.26 -16.23 12.60
N PHE A 276 7.23 -14.97 12.21
CA PHE A 276 6.46 -14.51 11.05
C PHE A 276 6.91 -15.22 9.76
N ALA A 277 8.21 -15.27 9.47
CA ALA A 277 8.73 -15.94 8.28
C ALA A 277 8.36 -17.43 8.22
N ARG A 278 8.33 -18.13 9.37
CA ARG A 278 7.85 -19.52 9.45
C ARG A 278 6.37 -19.64 9.08
N ARG A 279 5.51 -18.74 9.61
CA ARG A 279 4.09 -18.71 9.25
C ARG A 279 3.88 -18.42 7.76
N VAL A 280 4.67 -17.54 7.16
CA VAL A 280 4.63 -17.25 5.72
C VAL A 280 4.97 -18.48 4.89
N LYS A 281 6.02 -19.22 5.26
CA LYS A 281 6.38 -20.51 4.60
C LYS A 281 5.26 -21.55 4.71
N SER A 282 4.64 -21.69 5.88
CA SER A 282 3.50 -22.59 6.10
C SER A 282 2.29 -22.17 5.28
N SER A 283 1.97 -20.85 5.27
CA SER A 283 0.89 -20.28 4.47
C SER A 283 1.06 -20.59 2.97
N ARG A 284 2.28 -20.43 2.44
CA ARG A 284 2.61 -20.78 1.05
C ARG A 284 2.25 -22.23 0.71
N LYS A 285 2.70 -23.18 1.54
CA LYS A 285 2.41 -24.62 1.34
C LYS A 285 0.91 -24.89 1.39
N LYS A 286 0.23 -24.39 2.43
CA LYS A 286 -1.21 -24.58 2.65
C LYS A 286 -2.03 -24.00 1.49
N LEU A 287 -1.73 -22.77 1.07
CA LEU A 287 -2.45 -22.12 -0.04
C LEU A 287 -2.29 -22.94 -1.33
N LYS A 288 -1.05 -23.29 -1.71
CA LYS A 288 -0.79 -24.09 -2.90
C LYS A 288 -1.54 -25.42 -2.89
N ASN A 289 -1.55 -26.13 -1.75
CA ASN A 289 -2.27 -27.39 -1.60
C ASN A 289 -3.79 -27.24 -1.77
N ILE A 290 -4.39 -26.14 -1.30
CA ILE A 290 -5.81 -25.85 -1.52
C ILE A 290 -6.08 -25.77 -3.04
N PHE A 291 -5.28 -25.04 -3.81
CA PHE A 291 -5.46 -24.93 -5.26
C PHE A 291 -5.31 -26.26 -5.99
N ILE A 292 -4.28 -27.06 -5.62
CA ILE A 292 -4.04 -28.38 -6.22
C ILE A 292 -5.24 -29.30 -5.95
N LYS A 293 -5.73 -29.36 -4.69
CA LYS A 293 -6.87 -30.21 -4.31
C LYS A 293 -8.19 -29.81 -5.01
N ILE A 294 -8.40 -28.54 -5.28
CA ILE A 294 -9.58 -28.09 -6.01
C ILE A 294 -9.45 -28.47 -7.49
N ASN A 295 -8.28 -28.21 -8.07
CA ASN A 295 -8.02 -28.51 -9.48
C ASN A 295 -8.08 -30.01 -9.79
N SER A 296 -7.59 -30.88 -8.89
CA SER A 296 -7.68 -32.35 -9.07
C SER A 296 -9.12 -32.88 -9.07
N LYS A 297 -10.09 -32.06 -8.65
CA LYS A 297 -11.53 -32.36 -8.72
C LYS A 297 -12.22 -31.71 -9.93
N ASN A 298 -11.44 -31.22 -10.89
CA ASN A 298 -11.92 -30.49 -12.09
C ASN A 298 -12.82 -29.27 -11.76
N LYS A 299 -12.62 -28.65 -10.59
CA LYS A 299 -13.38 -27.47 -10.15
C LYS A 299 -12.76 -26.18 -10.66
N LYS A 300 -13.58 -25.27 -11.20
CA LYS A 300 -13.13 -24.02 -11.79
C LYS A 300 -12.85 -22.96 -10.73
N ILE A 301 -11.61 -22.44 -10.74
CA ILE A 301 -11.17 -21.33 -9.88
C ILE A 301 -10.94 -20.09 -10.73
N ILE A 302 -11.51 -18.96 -10.31
CA ILE A 302 -11.16 -17.64 -10.84
C ILE A 302 -10.56 -16.75 -9.75
N GLY A 303 -9.92 -15.64 -10.15
CA GLY A 303 -9.45 -14.61 -9.22
C GLY A 303 -10.39 -13.41 -9.20
N TYR A 304 -10.56 -12.77 -8.06
CA TYR A 304 -11.29 -11.51 -7.91
C TYR A 304 -10.37 -10.42 -7.41
N GLY A 305 -10.16 -9.38 -8.24
CA GLY A 305 -9.23 -8.29 -7.98
C GLY A 305 -7.77 -8.63 -8.27
N ALA A 306 -7.31 -8.28 -9.46
CA ALA A 306 -5.90 -8.39 -9.85
C ALA A 306 -5.10 -7.23 -9.23
N THR A 307 -4.65 -7.41 -7.99
CA THR A 307 -3.95 -6.38 -7.19
C THR A 307 -2.44 -6.61 -7.17
N ALA A 308 -1.65 -5.58 -6.79
CA ALA A 308 -0.22 -5.75 -6.53
C ALA A 308 0.05 -6.82 -5.45
N LYS A 309 -0.83 -6.89 -4.44
CA LYS A 309 -0.79 -7.90 -3.38
C LYS A 309 -0.99 -9.31 -3.93
N SER A 310 -2.02 -9.51 -4.77
CA SER A 310 -2.25 -10.82 -5.41
C SER A 310 -1.08 -11.23 -6.31
N THR A 311 -0.45 -10.29 -7.03
CA THR A 311 0.77 -10.59 -7.81
C THR A 311 1.85 -11.21 -6.94
N THR A 312 2.13 -10.64 -5.77
CA THR A 312 3.14 -11.17 -4.84
C THR A 312 2.79 -12.58 -4.35
N ILE A 313 1.53 -12.80 -3.96
CA ILE A 313 1.05 -14.10 -3.46
C ILE A 313 1.19 -15.16 -4.55
N LEU A 314 0.66 -14.89 -5.74
CA LEU A 314 0.63 -15.84 -6.84
C LEU A 314 2.04 -16.27 -7.26
N ASN A 315 2.96 -15.30 -7.42
CA ASN A 315 4.35 -15.60 -7.78
C ASN A 315 5.09 -16.35 -6.66
N TYR A 316 4.93 -15.94 -5.40
CA TYR A 316 5.57 -16.60 -4.27
C TYR A 316 5.03 -18.03 -4.07
N CYS A 317 3.73 -18.23 -4.20
CA CYS A 317 3.10 -19.55 -4.05
C CYS A 317 3.19 -20.43 -5.30
N LYS A 318 3.73 -19.89 -6.42
CA LYS A 318 3.78 -20.57 -7.73
C LYS A 318 2.37 -21.02 -8.18
N ILE A 319 1.41 -20.10 -8.09
CA ILE A 319 0.03 -20.26 -8.57
C ILE A 319 -0.07 -19.47 -9.89
N ASN A 320 -0.36 -20.15 -10.99
CA ASN A 320 -0.37 -19.60 -12.35
C ASN A 320 -1.71 -19.89 -13.06
N ASN A 321 -1.73 -19.68 -14.37
CA ASN A 321 -2.88 -19.90 -15.23
C ASN A 321 -3.36 -21.38 -15.34
N ASN A 322 -2.55 -22.34 -14.91
CA ASN A 322 -3.00 -23.75 -14.81
C ASN A 322 -3.91 -23.96 -13.59
N LEU A 323 -3.86 -23.08 -12.58
CA LEU A 323 -4.60 -23.20 -11.33
C LEU A 323 -5.71 -22.15 -11.17
N ILE A 324 -5.62 -21.04 -11.89
CA ILE A 324 -6.64 -19.98 -11.94
C ILE A 324 -6.92 -19.69 -13.41
N SER A 325 -8.17 -19.83 -13.84
CA SER A 325 -8.55 -19.65 -15.23
C SER A 325 -8.41 -18.20 -15.68
N TYR A 326 -8.88 -17.26 -14.88
CA TYR A 326 -8.80 -15.81 -15.14
C TYR A 326 -9.04 -14.99 -13.87
N PHE A 327 -8.75 -13.70 -13.94
CA PHE A 327 -9.17 -12.71 -12.94
C PHE A 327 -10.29 -11.83 -13.48
N VAL A 328 -11.17 -11.38 -12.59
CA VAL A 328 -12.07 -10.25 -12.85
C VAL A 328 -11.60 -9.03 -12.08
N ASP A 329 -11.60 -7.85 -12.74
CA ASP A 329 -11.21 -6.58 -12.10
C ASP A 329 -12.06 -5.43 -12.69
N THR A 330 -12.40 -4.45 -11.84
CA THR A 330 -13.17 -3.26 -12.23
C THR A 330 -12.30 -2.15 -12.82
N THR A 331 -10.97 -2.24 -12.69
CA THR A 331 -10.03 -1.22 -13.15
C THR A 331 -9.76 -1.37 -14.65
N LYS A 332 -10.23 -0.42 -15.47
CA LYS A 332 -10.06 -0.42 -16.94
C LYS A 332 -8.60 -0.64 -17.38
N ASP A 333 -7.63 -0.02 -16.70
CA ASP A 333 -6.21 -0.12 -17.03
C ASP A 333 -5.61 -1.53 -16.88
N LYS A 334 -6.31 -2.46 -16.24
CA LYS A 334 -5.89 -3.86 -16.04
C LYS A 334 -6.63 -4.83 -16.97
N GLN A 335 -7.82 -4.46 -17.40
CA GLN A 335 -8.68 -5.30 -18.26
C GLN A 335 -8.01 -5.59 -19.60
N ASN A 336 -8.25 -6.77 -20.15
CA ASN A 336 -7.64 -7.29 -21.39
C ASN A 336 -6.10 -7.37 -21.33
N LYS A 337 -5.56 -7.50 -20.12
CA LYS A 337 -4.14 -7.74 -19.86
C LYS A 337 -3.98 -9.02 -19.03
N TYR A 338 -2.74 -9.32 -18.66
CA TYR A 338 -2.37 -10.50 -17.90
C TYR A 338 -1.65 -10.12 -16.62
N THR A 339 -1.81 -10.94 -15.59
CA THR A 339 -1.14 -10.75 -14.30
C THR A 339 0.37 -10.87 -14.44
N PRO A 340 1.15 -9.98 -13.79
CA PRO A 340 2.61 -10.03 -13.83
C PRO A 340 3.16 -11.37 -13.31
N GLY A 341 4.07 -11.97 -14.05
CA GLY A 341 4.81 -13.18 -13.71
C GLY A 341 4.03 -14.49 -13.80
N THR A 342 2.72 -14.46 -13.63
CA THR A 342 1.85 -15.66 -13.68
C THR A 342 1.01 -15.76 -14.93
N LYS A 343 0.94 -14.69 -15.73
CA LYS A 343 0.30 -14.64 -17.04
C LYS A 343 -1.18 -15.10 -17.03
N ILE A 344 -1.91 -14.86 -15.94
CA ILE A 344 -3.34 -15.16 -15.84
C ILE A 344 -4.12 -14.01 -16.51
N PRO A 345 -5.06 -14.28 -17.44
CA PRO A 345 -5.83 -13.24 -18.11
C PRO A 345 -6.72 -12.47 -17.13
N ILE A 346 -6.93 -11.18 -17.40
CA ILE A 346 -7.77 -10.30 -16.59
C ILE A 346 -8.91 -9.76 -17.43
N PHE A 347 -10.13 -10.09 -17.03
CA PHE A 347 -11.34 -9.64 -17.69
C PHE A 347 -12.06 -8.55 -16.92
N LYS A 348 -12.93 -7.83 -17.60
CA LYS A 348 -13.86 -6.88 -16.97
C LYS A 348 -14.80 -7.64 -16.04
N TYR A 349 -14.98 -7.12 -14.82
CA TYR A 349 -16.07 -7.59 -13.97
C TYR A 349 -17.41 -7.13 -14.55
N SER A 350 -18.28 -8.05 -14.90
CA SER A 350 -19.56 -7.80 -15.55
C SER A 350 -20.73 -7.55 -14.59
N GLY A 351 -20.49 -7.65 -13.27
CA GLY A 351 -21.54 -7.58 -12.25
C GLY A 351 -22.06 -8.94 -11.79
N LEU A 352 -21.73 -10.01 -12.52
CA LEU A 352 -22.10 -11.39 -12.16
C LEU A 352 -20.93 -12.34 -12.37
N ILE A 353 -20.83 -13.34 -11.50
CA ILE A 353 -19.90 -14.46 -11.66
C ILE A 353 -20.61 -15.58 -12.44
N GLU A 354 -19.92 -16.13 -13.46
CA GLU A 354 -20.43 -17.21 -14.30
C GLU A 354 -20.90 -18.41 -13.48
N LYS A 355 -21.97 -19.11 -13.98
CA LYS A 355 -22.56 -20.26 -13.25
C LYS A 355 -21.58 -21.43 -13.06
N ASN A 356 -20.65 -21.63 -14.00
CA ASN A 356 -19.67 -22.71 -14.01
C ASN A 356 -18.42 -22.43 -13.12
N VAL A 357 -18.40 -21.34 -12.37
CA VAL A 357 -17.34 -21.02 -11.39
C VAL A 357 -17.69 -21.62 -10.04
N ASP A 358 -16.80 -22.47 -9.49
CA ASP A 358 -16.95 -23.09 -8.17
C ASP A 358 -16.27 -22.29 -7.06
N PHE A 359 -15.08 -21.72 -7.37
CA PHE A 359 -14.24 -21.04 -6.36
C PHE A 359 -13.73 -19.70 -6.86
N ILE A 360 -13.63 -18.74 -5.95
CA ILE A 360 -13.03 -17.43 -6.18
C ILE A 360 -11.82 -17.24 -5.27
N PHE A 361 -10.62 -17.08 -5.84
CA PHE A 361 -9.47 -16.58 -5.08
C PHE A 361 -9.61 -15.08 -4.88
N LEU A 362 -9.67 -14.65 -3.61
CA LEU A 362 -9.88 -13.26 -3.25
C LEU A 362 -8.55 -12.49 -3.25
N GLY A 363 -8.14 -11.97 -4.42
CA GLY A 363 -6.92 -11.17 -4.57
C GLY A 363 -7.03 -9.79 -3.93
N ALA A 364 -8.24 -9.23 -3.87
CA ALA A 364 -8.55 -7.97 -3.20
C ALA A 364 -9.12 -8.20 -1.78
N TRP A 365 -8.52 -9.09 -1.01
CA TRP A 365 -9.02 -9.57 0.29
C TRP A 365 -9.31 -8.47 1.32
N ASN A 366 -8.65 -7.33 1.23
CA ASN A 366 -8.89 -6.19 2.11
C ASN A 366 -10.24 -5.50 1.89
N PHE A 367 -10.95 -5.85 0.80
CA PHE A 367 -12.33 -5.44 0.50
C PHE A 367 -13.32 -6.62 0.62
N LYS A 368 -12.98 -7.62 1.42
CA LYS A 368 -13.72 -8.87 1.56
C LYS A 368 -15.22 -8.65 1.80
N GLU A 369 -15.57 -7.80 2.76
CA GLU A 369 -16.96 -7.55 3.12
C GLU A 369 -17.76 -6.94 1.95
N GLU A 370 -17.16 -5.95 1.27
CA GLU A 370 -17.78 -5.33 0.08
C GLU A 370 -17.97 -6.33 -1.06
N ILE A 371 -16.98 -7.21 -1.26
CA ILE A 371 -17.05 -8.24 -2.33
C ILE A 371 -18.09 -9.30 -1.99
N PHE A 372 -18.17 -9.75 -0.76
CA PHE A 372 -19.18 -10.73 -0.34
C PHE A 372 -20.60 -10.21 -0.50
N GLU A 373 -20.81 -8.93 -0.19
CA GLU A 373 -22.09 -8.27 -0.41
C GLU A 373 -22.48 -8.24 -1.90
N LYS A 374 -21.53 -7.90 -2.78
CA LYS A 374 -21.73 -7.92 -4.23
C LYS A 374 -21.99 -9.32 -4.79
N GLU A 375 -21.33 -10.32 -4.23
CA GLU A 375 -21.36 -11.70 -4.73
C GLU A 375 -22.34 -12.62 -3.96
N LYS A 376 -23.36 -12.07 -3.31
CA LYS A 376 -24.38 -12.84 -2.58
C LYS A 376 -25.03 -13.94 -3.45
N LYS A 377 -25.26 -13.66 -4.74
CA LYS A 377 -25.81 -14.65 -5.67
C LYS A 377 -24.86 -15.83 -5.90
N PHE A 378 -23.54 -15.57 -6.00
CA PHE A 378 -22.52 -16.60 -6.10
C PHE A 378 -22.49 -17.47 -4.85
N ILE A 379 -22.52 -16.86 -3.67
CA ILE A 379 -22.52 -17.56 -2.36
C ILE A 379 -23.79 -18.43 -2.20
N LYS A 380 -24.98 -17.86 -2.52
CA LYS A 380 -26.25 -18.58 -2.38
C LYS A 380 -26.34 -19.87 -3.23
N ARG A 381 -25.63 -19.93 -4.39
CA ARG A 381 -25.56 -21.12 -5.22
C ARG A 381 -24.44 -22.10 -4.85
N GLY A 382 -23.82 -21.96 -3.66
CA GLY A 382 -22.77 -22.85 -3.16
C GLY A 382 -21.34 -22.47 -3.56
N GLY A 383 -21.15 -21.32 -4.23
CA GLY A 383 -19.82 -20.80 -4.58
C GLY A 383 -19.02 -20.45 -3.34
N LYS A 384 -17.71 -20.70 -3.36
CA LYS A 384 -16.81 -20.55 -2.20
C LYS A 384 -15.64 -19.63 -2.51
N PHE A 385 -15.15 -18.93 -1.47
CA PHE A 385 -13.97 -18.08 -1.58
C PHE A 385 -12.73 -18.73 -1.00
N ILE A 386 -11.60 -18.52 -1.67
CA ILE A 386 -10.26 -18.88 -1.16
C ILE A 386 -9.60 -17.60 -0.67
N ILE A 387 -9.27 -17.55 0.62
CA ILE A 387 -8.50 -16.44 1.22
C ILE A 387 -7.15 -16.97 1.71
N HIS A 388 -6.12 -16.11 1.66
CA HIS A 388 -4.76 -16.49 2.09
C HIS A 388 -4.42 -16.01 3.50
N THR A 389 -5.15 -15.02 4.02
CA THR A 389 -4.83 -14.34 5.29
C THR A 389 -6.02 -14.37 6.26
N PRO A 390 -5.78 -14.47 7.59
CA PRO A 390 -4.50 -14.69 8.28
C PRO A 390 -3.90 -16.09 8.06
N VAL A 391 -4.74 -17.06 7.72
CA VAL A 391 -4.38 -18.44 7.38
C VAL A 391 -5.16 -18.83 6.14
N PRO A 392 -4.51 -19.49 5.13
CA PRO A 392 -5.21 -19.95 3.94
C PRO A 392 -6.35 -20.88 4.27
N LYS A 393 -7.54 -20.57 3.76
CA LYS A 393 -8.77 -21.37 3.93
C LYS A 393 -9.77 -21.12 2.82
N ILE A 394 -10.71 -22.02 2.69
CA ILE A 394 -11.94 -21.90 1.91
C ILE A 394 -13.03 -21.42 2.88
N ILE A 395 -13.86 -20.49 2.44
CA ILE A 395 -15.00 -19.93 3.20
C ILE A 395 -16.20 -19.79 2.29
#